data_17b56c588221d8bb8889d4e3aeaf478c
#
_entry.id   17b56c588221d8bb8889d4e3aeaf478c
#
_cell.length_a   1.000
_cell.length_b   1.000
_cell.length_c   1.000
_cell.angle_alpha   90.00
_cell.angle_beta   90.00
_cell.angle_gamma   90.00
#
_symmetry.space_group_name_H-M   'P 1'
#
loop_
_entity.id
_entity.type
_entity.pdbx_description
1 polymer ?
#
loop_
_entity_poly.entity_id
_entity_poly.type
_entity_poly.pdbx_seq_one_letter_code
_entity_poly.pdbx_strand_id
1 'polypeptide(L)'
;MRVALLAESFLPHMNGVTGSVLQVLRHLAAEGHETLVIAPRAGEITTDLHGARTELLRSAPLPSYPEVRVVFARAARLTAILREFRPDVVHLASPFVLGWQGLAAADALRVPSVAVYQTDVVAYAEKYGMPQAAALVGRHIGRLHRRATLTLAPSTASLQQLERLGVDRLRRWGRGVDVERFGPERRSDGWRAQVARGATIVGYVGRLAPEKQVEGLAAPAGLPGTRLGFLGGGPSRPA
;
A
#
# COMPACT_ATOMS: atom_id res chain seq x y z
N MET A 1 -2.32 -22.97 4.25
CA MET A 1 -3.29 -22.35 3.31
C MET A 1 -2.56 -21.87 2.06
N ARG A 2 -3.29 -21.67 0.98
CA ARG A 2 -2.80 -21.09 -0.28
C ARG A 2 -3.39 -19.69 -0.43
N VAL A 3 -2.56 -18.66 -0.45
CA VAL A 3 -2.98 -17.26 -0.45
C VAL A 3 -2.53 -16.59 -1.75
N ALA A 4 -3.47 -16.07 -2.54
CA ALA A 4 -3.15 -15.28 -3.72
C ALA A 4 -3.25 -13.78 -3.38
N LEU A 5 -2.16 -13.04 -3.53
CA LEU A 5 -2.09 -11.60 -3.27
C LEU A 5 -2.05 -10.83 -4.60
N LEU A 6 -2.99 -9.91 -4.78
CA LEU A 6 -3.06 -9.04 -5.95
C LEU A 6 -2.70 -7.61 -5.54
N ALA A 7 -1.61 -7.08 -6.10
CA ALA A 7 -1.10 -5.75 -5.77
C ALA A 7 -0.82 -4.94 -7.03
N GLU A 8 -1.43 -3.76 -7.17
CA GLU A 8 -1.20 -2.86 -8.33
C GLU A 8 0.06 -2.01 -8.19
N SER A 9 0.61 -1.93 -6.97
CA SER A 9 1.92 -1.37 -6.69
C SER A 9 2.78 -2.45 -6.06
N PHE A 10 3.91 -2.74 -6.70
CA PHE A 10 4.82 -3.79 -6.27
C PHE A 10 6.26 -3.47 -6.69
N LEU A 11 7.18 -4.34 -6.32
CA LEU A 11 8.60 -4.19 -6.66
C LEU A 11 8.83 -4.01 -8.18
N PRO A 12 9.86 -3.25 -8.55
CA PRO A 12 10.91 -2.63 -7.73
C PRO A 12 10.49 -1.33 -7.03
N HIS A 13 9.27 -0.85 -7.22
CA HIS A 13 8.79 0.38 -6.59
C HIS A 13 8.42 0.15 -5.13
N MET A 14 9.18 0.77 -4.22
CA MET A 14 8.94 0.71 -2.78
C MET A 14 8.03 1.84 -2.32
N ASN A 15 6.89 1.47 -1.73
CA ASN A 15 5.95 2.37 -1.07
C ASN A 15 5.22 1.65 0.07
N GLY A 16 4.28 2.33 0.74
CA GLY A 16 3.56 1.76 1.87
C GLY A 16 2.73 0.51 1.54
N VAL A 17 2.20 0.39 0.33
CA VAL A 17 1.46 -0.80 -0.13
C VAL A 17 2.42 -1.97 -0.34
N THR A 18 3.49 -1.73 -1.12
CA THR A 18 4.54 -2.73 -1.37
C THR A 18 5.15 -3.24 -0.06
N GLY A 19 5.51 -2.32 0.86
CA GLY A 19 6.04 -2.69 2.17
C GLY A 19 5.07 -3.56 2.98
N SER A 20 3.77 -3.25 2.96
CA SER A 20 2.76 -4.07 3.63
C SER A 20 2.64 -5.46 3.02
N VAL A 21 2.66 -5.57 1.68
CA VAL A 21 2.60 -6.87 0.98
C VAL A 21 3.81 -7.72 1.33
N LEU A 22 5.02 -7.14 1.34
CA LEU A 22 6.24 -7.87 1.73
C LEU A 22 6.19 -8.40 3.16
N GLN A 23 5.67 -7.61 4.12
CA GLN A 23 5.48 -8.08 5.49
C GLN A 23 4.44 -9.20 5.60
N VAL A 24 3.35 -9.13 4.81
CA VAL A 24 2.36 -10.19 4.73
C VAL A 24 2.99 -11.47 4.15
N LEU A 25 3.80 -11.38 3.09
CA LEU A 25 4.50 -12.53 2.51
C LEU A 25 5.45 -13.17 3.52
N ARG A 26 6.26 -12.36 4.22
CA ARG A 26 7.16 -12.83 5.28
C ARG A 26 6.39 -13.62 6.35
N HIS A 27 5.28 -13.05 6.83
CA HIS A 27 4.46 -13.70 7.85
C HIS A 27 3.83 -15.00 7.35
N LEU A 28 3.21 -14.99 6.17
CA LEU A 28 2.59 -16.17 5.59
C LEU A 28 3.59 -17.31 5.36
N ALA A 29 4.81 -16.98 4.94
CA ALA A 29 5.89 -17.97 4.79
C ALA A 29 6.32 -18.55 6.14
N ALA A 30 6.47 -17.71 7.18
CA ALA A 30 6.80 -18.14 8.53
C ALA A 30 5.73 -19.09 9.12
N GLU A 31 4.46 -18.89 8.77
CA GLU A 31 3.33 -19.76 9.15
C GLU A 31 3.16 -20.98 8.22
N GLY A 32 4.08 -21.21 7.27
CA GLY A 32 4.04 -22.35 6.36
C GLY A 32 2.94 -22.29 5.30
N HIS A 33 2.52 -21.10 4.88
CA HIS A 33 1.51 -20.91 3.84
C HIS A 33 2.15 -20.79 2.46
N GLU A 34 1.51 -21.37 1.44
CA GLU A 34 1.90 -21.15 0.05
C GLU A 34 1.34 -19.82 -0.45
N THR A 35 2.16 -19.04 -1.13
CA THR A 35 1.77 -17.71 -1.61
C THR A 35 2.00 -17.54 -3.10
N LEU A 36 1.07 -16.82 -3.75
CA LEU A 36 1.18 -16.36 -5.12
C LEU A 36 0.97 -14.84 -5.15
N VAL A 37 1.93 -14.10 -5.69
CA VAL A 37 1.80 -12.66 -5.95
C VAL A 37 1.45 -12.42 -7.41
N ILE A 38 0.37 -11.71 -7.65
CA ILE A 38 -0.02 -11.23 -8.99
C ILE A 38 0.15 -9.71 -8.99
N ALA A 39 1.04 -9.20 -9.82
CA ALA A 39 1.42 -7.79 -9.80
C ALA A 39 1.81 -7.27 -11.21
N PRO A 40 1.88 -5.94 -11.41
CA PRO A 40 2.37 -5.37 -12.66
C PRO A 40 3.87 -5.67 -12.84
N ARG A 41 4.26 -5.99 -14.07
CA ARG A 41 5.67 -6.06 -14.45
C ARG A 41 6.22 -4.63 -14.57
N ALA A 42 7.14 -4.27 -13.68
CA ALA A 42 7.73 -2.93 -13.61
C ALA A 42 9.27 -2.93 -13.72
N GLY A 43 9.89 -4.10 -13.63
CA GLY A 43 11.33 -4.29 -13.67
C GLY A 43 11.72 -5.64 -13.09
N GLU A 44 13.00 -5.82 -12.84
CA GLU A 44 13.53 -7.01 -12.17
C GLU A 44 13.26 -6.96 -10.66
N ILE A 45 12.91 -8.10 -10.09
CA ILE A 45 12.71 -8.27 -8.65
C ILE A 45 13.91 -9.02 -8.09
N THR A 46 14.77 -8.30 -7.37
CA THR A 46 15.96 -8.87 -6.70
C THR A 46 15.72 -9.17 -5.22
N THR A 47 14.57 -8.72 -4.67
CA THR A 47 14.20 -8.94 -3.27
C THR A 47 13.70 -10.37 -3.09
N ASP A 48 14.14 -11.04 -2.02
CA ASP A 48 13.57 -12.32 -1.61
C ASP A 48 12.08 -12.15 -1.24
N LEU A 49 11.24 -12.96 -1.87
CA LEU A 49 9.80 -13.02 -1.63
C LEU A 49 9.38 -14.17 -0.71
N HIS A 50 10.31 -14.72 0.04
CA HIS A 50 10.08 -15.82 1.00
C HIS A 50 9.41 -17.04 0.35
N GLY A 51 9.87 -17.43 -0.85
CA GLY A 51 9.33 -18.57 -1.59
C GLY A 51 7.99 -18.33 -2.29
N ALA A 52 7.47 -17.11 -2.30
CA ALA A 52 6.25 -16.78 -3.02
C ALA A 52 6.41 -16.95 -4.54
N ARG A 53 5.45 -17.61 -5.18
CA ARG A 53 5.34 -17.62 -6.65
C ARG A 53 4.93 -16.24 -7.15
N THR A 54 5.37 -15.85 -8.35
CA THR A 54 5.05 -14.55 -8.94
C THR A 54 4.47 -14.69 -10.34
N GLU A 55 3.39 -13.97 -10.60
CA GLU A 55 2.80 -13.75 -11.92
C GLU A 55 2.83 -12.26 -12.24
N LEU A 56 3.84 -11.84 -13.02
CA LEU A 56 4.03 -10.44 -13.40
C LEU A 56 3.33 -10.13 -14.71
N LEU A 57 2.29 -9.30 -14.65
CA LEU A 57 1.41 -8.98 -15.76
C LEU A 57 1.90 -7.75 -16.55
N ARG A 58 1.64 -7.74 -17.85
CA ARG A 58 1.94 -6.56 -18.71
C ARG A 58 1.20 -5.35 -18.18
N SER A 59 1.90 -4.22 -18.11
CA SER A 59 1.37 -3.00 -17.52
C SER A 59 2.02 -1.76 -18.16
N ALA A 60 1.34 -0.60 -18.05
CA ALA A 60 1.92 0.70 -18.36
C ALA A 60 1.86 1.63 -17.15
N PRO A 61 2.84 2.52 -16.99
CA PRO A 61 2.81 3.52 -15.93
C PRO A 61 1.69 4.54 -16.19
N LEU A 62 1.09 5.05 -15.11
CA LEU A 62 0.23 6.23 -15.19
C LEU A 62 1.09 7.48 -15.46
N PRO A 63 0.75 8.32 -16.46
CA PRO A 63 1.59 9.47 -16.82
C PRO A 63 1.90 10.41 -15.66
N SER A 64 0.91 10.70 -14.82
CA SER A 64 1.05 11.58 -13.65
C SER A 64 1.63 10.89 -12.42
N TYR A 65 1.70 9.56 -12.41
CA TYR A 65 2.15 8.72 -11.30
C TYR A 65 2.80 7.45 -11.80
N PRO A 66 4.07 7.51 -12.27
CA PRO A 66 4.75 6.36 -12.91
C PRO A 66 4.92 5.14 -12.00
N GLU A 67 4.90 5.35 -10.67
CA GLU A 67 4.95 4.27 -9.66
C GLU A 67 3.66 3.44 -9.60
N VAL A 68 2.54 4.01 -10.06
CA VAL A 68 1.25 3.31 -10.20
C VAL A 68 1.12 2.83 -11.63
N ARG A 69 0.88 1.55 -11.79
CA ARG A 69 0.84 0.92 -13.12
C ARG A 69 -0.53 0.30 -13.38
N VAL A 70 -1.05 0.57 -14.55
CA VAL A 70 -2.29 -0.06 -15.02
C VAL A 70 -1.96 -1.40 -15.67
N VAL A 71 -2.55 -2.46 -15.14
CA VAL A 71 -2.36 -3.82 -15.66
C VAL A 71 -3.30 -4.08 -16.84
N PHE A 72 -2.76 -4.62 -17.94
CA PHE A 72 -3.51 -5.05 -19.11
C PHE A 72 -3.83 -6.55 -19.03
N ALA A 73 -4.61 -6.94 -18.05
CA ALA A 73 -5.10 -8.31 -17.93
C ALA A 73 -6.63 -8.32 -17.88
N ARG A 74 -7.24 -9.25 -18.57
CA ARG A 74 -8.69 -9.48 -18.48
C ARG A 74 -9.00 -10.40 -17.29
N ALA A 75 -10.19 -10.29 -16.71
CA ALA A 75 -10.63 -11.16 -15.61
C ALA A 75 -10.47 -12.65 -15.93
N ALA A 76 -10.70 -13.06 -17.18
CA ALA A 76 -10.50 -14.44 -17.64
C ALA A 76 -9.05 -14.93 -17.45
N ARG A 77 -8.03 -14.08 -17.65
CA ARG A 77 -6.62 -14.44 -17.41
C ARG A 77 -6.37 -14.64 -15.93
N LEU A 78 -6.89 -13.74 -15.09
CA LEU A 78 -6.76 -13.88 -13.63
C LEU A 78 -7.49 -15.13 -13.12
N THR A 79 -8.69 -15.41 -13.65
CA THR A 79 -9.44 -16.63 -13.31
C THR A 79 -8.62 -17.88 -13.67
N ALA A 80 -7.93 -17.90 -14.81
CA ALA A 80 -7.08 -19.03 -15.18
C ALA A 80 -5.89 -19.21 -14.22
N ILE A 81 -5.19 -18.12 -13.88
CA ILE A 81 -4.07 -18.13 -12.91
C ILE A 81 -4.54 -18.62 -11.53
N LEU A 82 -5.64 -18.05 -11.03
CA LEU A 82 -6.19 -18.45 -9.73
C LEU A 82 -6.70 -19.89 -9.73
N ARG A 83 -7.31 -20.38 -10.83
CA ARG A 83 -7.75 -21.77 -10.97
C ARG A 83 -6.55 -22.74 -10.94
N GLU A 84 -5.47 -22.40 -11.57
CA GLU A 84 -4.23 -23.20 -11.52
C GLU A 84 -3.64 -23.22 -10.11
N PHE A 85 -3.51 -22.06 -9.48
CA PHE A 85 -2.97 -21.94 -8.13
C PHE A 85 -3.90 -22.54 -7.07
N ARG A 86 -5.21 -22.54 -7.26
CA ARG A 86 -6.25 -23.02 -6.31
C ARG A 86 -6.12 -22.37 -4.93
N PRO A 87 -6.23 -21.04 -4.81
CA PRO A 87 -6.11 -20.36 -3.52
C PRO A 87 -7.30 -20.68 -2.60
N ASP A 88 -7.04 -20.71 -1.30
CA ASP A 88 -8.07 -20.75 -0.26
C ASP A 88 -8.66 -19.35 -0.02
N VAL A 89 -7.86 -18.30 -0.30
CA VAL A 89 -8.26 -16.90 -0.14
C VAL A 89 -7.52 -16.00 -1.15
N VAL A 90 -8.21 -14.98 -1.63
CA VAL A 90 -7.64 -13.92 -2.48
C VAL A 90 -7.49 -12.63 -1.66
N HIS A 91 -6.27 -12.13 -1.52
CA HIS A 91 -5.96 -10.86 -0.86
C HIS A 91 -5.82 -9.75 -1.92
N LEU A 92 -6.69 -8.76 -1.85
CA LEU A 92 -6.70 -7.60 -2.73
C LEU A 92 -6.02 -6.42 -2.02
N ALA A 93 -4.74 -6.19 -2.32
CA ALA A 93 -3.95 -5.14 -1.68
C ALA A 93 -4.24 -3.73 -2.22
N SER A 94 -4.95 -3.62 -3.33
CA SER A 94 -5.30 -2.34 -3.98
C SER A 94 -6.68 -2.41 -4.62
N PRO A 95 -7.51 -1.33 -4.51
CA PRO A 95 -8.91 -1.33 -4.96
C PRO A 95 -9.10 -0.81 -6.38
N PHE A 96 -8.12 -0.96 -7.27
CA PHE A 96 -8.18 -0.41 -8.63
C PHE A 96 -8.49 -1.48 -9.69
N VAL A 97 -7.88 -1.40 -10.87
CA VAL A 97 -8.18 -2.27 -12.01
C VAL A 97 -7.90 -3.73 -11.71
N LEU A 98 -6.70 -4.02 -11.19
CA LEU A 98 -6.32 -5.39 -10.84
C LEU A 98 -7.15 -5.93 -9.68
N GLY A 99 -7.42 -5.09 -8.67
CA GLY A 99 -8.28 -5.45 -7.56
C GLY A 99 -9.69 -5.83 -8.00
N TRP A 100 -10.30 -5.07 -8.91
CA TRP A 100 -11.62 -5.39 -9.48
C TRP A 100 -11.63 -6.67 -10.28
N GLN A 101 -10.64 -6.86 -11.12
CA GLN A 101 -10.54 -8.07 -11.94
C GLN A 101 -10.26 -9.30 -11.08
N GLY A 102 -9.44 -9.13 -10.03
CA GLY A 102 -9.15 -10.17 -9.05
C GLY A 102 -10.39 -10.55 -8.24
N LEU A 103 -11.18 -9.57 -7.81
CA LEU A 103 -12.45 -9.80 -7.14
C LEU A 103 -13.44 -10.58 -8.04
N ALA A 104 -13.57 -10.16 -9.31
CA ALA A 104 -14.42 -10.86 -10.27
C ALA A 104 -13.95 -12.31 -10.51
N ALA A 105 -12.64 -12.55 -10.55
CA ALA A 105 -12.08 -13.88 -10.69
C ALA A 105 -12.28 -14.73 -9.43
N ALA A 106 -12.15 -14.15 -8.24
CA ALA A 106 -12.43 -14.83 -6.97
C ALA A 106 -13.91 -15.23 -6.86
N ASP A 107 -14.82 -14.32 -7.21
CA ASP A 107 -16.27 -14.59 -7.24
C ASP A 107 -16.60 -15.75 -8.22
N ALA A 108 -16.03 -15.72 -9.44
CA ALA A 108 -16.25 -16.77 -10.43
C ALA A 108 -15.75 -18.15 -9.98
N LEU A 109 -14.75 -18.19 -9.13
CA LEU A 109 -14.18 -19.41 -8.55
C LEU A 109 -14.77 -19.76 -7.18
N ARG A 110 -15.64 -18.91 -6.64
CA ARG A 110 -16.22 -19.02 -5.29
C ARG A 110 -15.15 -19.07 -4.20
N VAL A 111 -14.04 -18.34 -4.40
CA VAL A 111 -12.96 -18.19 -3.43
C VAL A 111 -13.22 -16.93 -2.61
N PRO A 112 -13.15 -16.99 -1.26
CA PRO A 112 -13.30 -15.81 -0.42
C PRO A 112 -12.23 -14.77 -0.71
N SER A 113 -12.58 -13.48 -0.60
CA SER A 113 -11.70 -12.36 -0.87
C SER A 113 -11.57 -11.44 0.34
N VAL A 114 -10.35 -10.98 0.60
CA VAL A 114 -10.03 -9.98 1.62
C VAL A 114 -9.50 -8.73 0.93
N ALA A 115 -10.27 -7.65 0.96
CA ALA A 115 -9.86 -6.37 0.41
C ALA A 115 -9.20 -5.50 1.49
N VAL A 116 -8.09 -4.85 1.16
CA VAL A 116 -7.37 -3.99 2.11
C VAL A 116 -7.47 -2.54 1.69
N TYR A 117 -8.06 -1.72 2.56
CA TYR A 117 -8.14 -0.27 2.40
C TYR A 117 -6.92 0.36 3.07
N GLN A 118 -5.86 0.60 2.33
CA GLN A 118 -4.63 1.18 2.88
C GLN A 118 -4.18 2.48 2.21
N THR A 119 -4.97 2.97 1.25
CA THR A 119 -4.73 4.25 0.58
C THR A 119 -6.04 5.02 0.52
N ASP A 120 -6.08 6.19 1.13
CA ASP A 120 -7.23 7.09 1.06
C ASP A 120 -7.24 7.85 -0.28
N VAL A 121 -7.67 7.15 -1.32
CA VAL A 121 -7.68 7.68 -2.69
C VAL A 121 -8.68 8.81 -2.84
N VAL A 122 -9.73 8.84 -2.01
CA VAL A 122 -10.74 9.92 -2.01
C VAL A 122 -10.08 11.22 -1.55
N ALA A 123 -9.37 11.19 -0.41
CA ALA A 123 -8.62 12.34 0.10
C ALA A 123 -7.50 12.78 -0.86
N TYR A 124 -6.87 11.83 -1.58
CA TYR A 124 -5.91 12.18 -2.63
C TYR A 124 -6.57 12.95 -3.78
N ALA A 125 -7.71 12.47 -4.30
CA ALA A 125 -8.40 13.14 -5.39
C ALA A 125 -8.82 14.58 -5.01
N GLU A 126 -9.26 14.79 -3.78
CA GLU A 126 -9.58 16.13 -3.25
C GLU A 126 -8.34 17.03 -3.17
N LYS A 127 -7.22 16.52 -2.62
CA LYS A 127 -5.95 17.27 -2.48
C LYS A 127 -5.31 17.64 -3.82
N TYR A 128 -5.57 16.85 -4.86
CA TYR A 128 -5.12 17.15 -6.23
C TYR A 128 -6.12 17.98 -7.04
N GLY A 129 -7.11 18.61 -6.38
CA GLY A 129 -8.06 19.53 -7.02
C GLY A 129 -9.10 18.86 -7.91
N MET A 130 -9.39 17.58 -7.68
CA MET A 130 -10.38 16.79 -8.44
C MET A 130 -11.56 16.33 -7.58
N PRO A 131 -12.36 17.25 -6.96
CA PRO A 131 -13.42 16.84 -6.03
C PRO A 131 -14.55 16.05 -6.71
N GLN A 132 -14.83 16.29 -7.98
CA GLN A 132 -15.83 15.52 -8.74
C GLN A 132 -15.36 14.07 -8.97
N ALA A 133 -14.06 13.86 -9.20
CA ALA A 133 -13.48 12.54 -9.30
C ALA A 133 -13.50 11.81 -7.94
N ALA A 134 -13.36 12.53 -6.83
CA ALA A 134 -13.40 11.96 -5.48
C ALA A 134 -14.69 11.18 -5.20
N ALA A 135 -15.84 11.72 -5.60
CA ALA A 135 -17.15 11.06 -5.43
C ALA A 135 -17.28 9.78 -6.28
N LEU A 136 -16.75 9.79 -7.51
CA LEU A 136 -16.74 8.62 -8.40
C LEU A 136 -15.79 7.55 -7.88
N VAL A 137 -14.60 7.94 -7.44
CA VAL A 137 -13.61 7.07 -6.83
C VAL A 137 -14.16 6.45 -5.53
N GLY A 138 -14.80 7.24 -4.67
CA GLY A 138 -15.43 6.74 -3.46
C GLY A 138 -16.51 5.69 -3.74
N ARG A 139 -17.38 5.94 -4.73
CA ARG A 139 -18.38 4.95 -5.17
C ARG A 139 -17.75 3.66 -5.71
N HIS A 140 -16.67 3.80 -6.49
CA HIS A 140 -15.94 2.67 -7.05
C HIS A 140 -15.32 1.81 -5.92
N ILE A 141 -14.60 2.44 -5.00
CA ILE A 141 -14.01 1.79 -3.82
C ILE A 141 -15.10 1.13 -2.96
N GLY A 142 -16.16 1.87 -2.62
CA GLY A 142 -17.26 1.32 -1.84
C GLY A 142 -17.89 0.07 -2.48
N ARG A 143 -18.08 0.06 -3.80
CA ARG A 143 -18.60 -1.12 -4.52
C ARG A 143 -17.67 -2.32 -4.41
N LEU A 144 -16.36 -2.15 -4.57
CA LEU A 144 -15.38 -3.23 -4.45
C LEU A 144 -15.40 -3.81 -3.03
N HIS A 145 -15.31 -2.94 -2.03
CA HIS A 145 -15.23 -3.36 -0.63
C HIS A 145 -16.53 -4.01 -0.14
N ARG A 146 -17.71 -3.57 -0.62
CA ARG A 146 -19.00 -4.26 -0.34
C ARG A 146 -19.08 -5.65 -0.93
N ARG A 147 -18.42 -5.92 -2.06
CA ARG A 147 -18.41 -7.26 -2.70
C ARG A 147 -17.43 -8.21 -2.04
N ALA A 148 -16.31 -7.69 -1.51
CA ALA A 148 -15.31 -8.52 -0.83
C ALA A 148 -15.93 -9.28 0.36
N THR A 149 -15.43 -10.47 0.63
CA THR A 149 -15.89 -11.29 1.78
C THR A 149 -15.55 -10.60 3.10
N LEU A 150 -14.41 -9.90 3.16
CA LEU A 150 -13.97 -9.11 4.31
C LEU A 150 -13.20 -7.90 3.82
N THR A 151 -13.34 -6.78 4.53
CA THR A 151 -12.51 -5.60 4.32
C THR A 151 -11.67 -5.30 5.56
N LEU A 152 -10.39 -5.04 5.35
CA LEU A 152 -9.45 -4.63 6.38
C LEU A 152 -9.10 -3.14 6.22
N ALA A 153 -9.09 -2.39 7.32
CA ALA A 153 -8.72 -0.99 7.34
C ALA A 153 -7.79 -0.65 8.52
N PRO A 154 -6.84 0.30 8.36
CA PRO A 154 -5.76 0.50 9.33
C PRO A 154 -6.18 1.33 10.54
N SER A 155 -7.24 2.10 10.47
CA SER A 155 -7.65 3.04 11.52
C SER A 155 -9.16 3.11 11.70
N THR A 156 -9.60 3.62 12.83
CA THR A 156 -11.02 3.90 13.10
C THR A 156 -11.59 4.89 12.09
N ALA A 157 -10.84 5.93 11.71
CA ALA A 157 -11.27 6.89 10.70
C ALA A 157 -11.53 6.23 9.34
N SER A 158 -10.63 5.30 8.93
CA SER A 158 -10.81 4.54 7.69
C SER A 158 -12.01 3.59 7.76
N LEU A 159 -12.28 2.97 8.91
CA LEU A 159 -13.47 2.15 9.11
C LEU A 159 -14.74 2.98 8.94
N GLN A 160 -14.83 4.12 9.63
CA GLN A 160 -15.99 5.03 9.54
C GLN A 160 -16.20 5.56 8.11
N GLN A 161 -15.13 5.81 7.37
CA GLN A 161 -15.22 6.22 5.97
C GLN A 161 -15.83 5.11 5.11
N LEU A 162 -15.39 3.87 5.28
CA LEU A 162 -15.94 2.71 4.57
C LEU A 162 -17.39 2.42 4.97
N GLU A 163 -17.75 2.57 6.24
CA GLU A 163 -19.14 2.46 6.72
C GLU A 163 -20.06 3.47 6.03
N ARG A 164 -19.63 4.73 5.86
CA ARG A 164 -20.38 5.75 5.10
C ARG A 164 -20.54 5.38 3.62
N LEU A 165 -19.62 4.57 3.08
CA LEU A 165 -19.73 4.00 1.73
C LEU A 165 -20.58 2.72 1.68
N GLY A 166 -21.20 2.33 2.81
CA GLY A 166 -22.08 1.17 2.93
C GLY A 166 -21.36 -0.18 2.99
N VAL A 167 -20.10 -0.19 3.43
CA VAL A 167 -19.35 -1.44 3.67
C VAL A 167 -19.64 -1.93 5.08
N ASP A 168 -20.07 -3.18 5.23
CA ASP A 168 -20.52 -3.78 6.49
C ASP A 168 -19.55 -4.83 7.06
N ARG A 169 -18.81 -5.54 6.22
CA ARG A 169 -17.85 -6.57 6.63
C ARG A 169 -16.47 -5.97 6.85
N LEU A 170 -16.30 -5.26 7.95
CA LEU A 170 -15.11 -4.48 8.27
C LEU A 170 -14.37 -5.06 9.47
N ARG A 171 -13.04 -5.07 9.39
CA ARG A 171 -12.16 -5.33 10.52
C ARG A 171 -10.98 -4.37 10.53
N ARG A 172 -10.57 -4.00 11.74
CA ARG A 172 -9.35 -3.22 11.92
C ARG A 172 -8.12 -4.11 11.71
N TRP A 173 -7.18 -3.59 10.90
CA TRP A 173 -5.88 -4.21 10.67
C TRP A 173 -4.77 -3.20 10.93
N GLY A 174 -4.08 -3.37 12.04
CA GLY A 174 -3.05 -2.43 12.52
C GLY A 174 -1.71 -2.60 11.85
N ARG A 175 -1.58 -2.96 10.61
CA ARG A 175 -0.40 -3.05 9.73
C ARG A 175 0.93 -3.44 10.39
N GLY A 176 1.16 -3.07 11.65
CA GLY A 176 2.40 -3.36 12.37
C GLY A 176 3.62 -2.56 11.93
N VAL A 177 4.75 -2.83 12.56
CA VAL A 177 6.07 -2.29 12.25
C VAL A 177 7.11 -3.39 12.43
N ASP A 178 8.20 -3.32 11.66
CA ASP A 178 9.34 -4.22 11.82
C ASP A 178 10.15 -3.81 13.06
N VAL A 179 9.87 -4.47 14.18
CA VAL A 179 10.49 -4.16 15.49
C VAL A 179 11.96 -4.58 15.58
N GLU A 180 12.43 -5.48 14.71
CA GLU A 180 13.84 -5.84 14.63
C GLU A 180 14.65 -4.74 13.92
N ARG A 181 14.03 -4.11 12.92
CA ARG A 181 14.64 -3.01 12.17
C ARG A 181 14.51 -1.67 12.88
N PHE A 182 13.38 -1.42 13.55
CA PHE A 182 13.04 -0.15 14.20
C PHE A 182 12.86 -0.34 15.70
N GLY A 183 13.97 -0.59 16.41
CA GLY A 183 14.00 -0.74 17.86
C GLY A 183 14.86 0.32 18.54
N PRO A 184 14.64 0.57 19.84
CA PRO A 184 15.41 1.55 20.64
C PRO A 184 16.92 1.27 20.61
N GLU A 185 17.32 0.01 20.49
CA GLU A 185 18.71 -0.44 20.39
C GLU A 185 19.44 0.02 19.11
N ARG A 186 18.68 0.45 18.10
CA ARG A 186 19.21 1.04 16.86
C ARG A 186 19.58 2.52 17.01
N ARG A 187 19.35 3.10 18.16
CA ARG A 187 19.74 4.47 18.48
C ARG A 187 21.26 4.62 18.38
N SER A 188 21.70 5.62 17.64
CA SER A 188 23.12 5.98 17.50
C SER A 188 23.36 7.35 18.15
N ASP A 189 24.00 7.37 19.30
CA ASP A 189 24.36 8.62 19.97
C ASP A 189 25.49 9.37 19.22
N GLY A 190 26.39 8.63 18.55
CA GLY A 190 27.42 9.23 17.70
C GLY A 190 26.81 9.98 16.51
N TRP A 191 25.87 9.37 15.78
CA TRP A 191 25.13 10.03 14.71
C TRP A 191 24.35 11.25 15.25
N ARG A 192 23.69 11.08 16.39
CA ARG A 192 22.93 12.16 17.02
C ARG A 192 23.81 13.35 17.38
N ALA A 193 24.99 13.12 17.93
CA ALA A 193 25.94 14.18 18.28
C ALA A 193 26.41 14.98 17.03
N GLN A 194 26.65 14.29 15.94
CA GLN A 194 27.06 14.92 14.66
C GLN A 194 25.93 15.78 14.08
N VAL A 195 24.70 15.24 14.02
CA VAL A 195 23.57 15.89 13.34
C VAL A 195 22.88 16.91 14.24
N ALA A 196 22.64 16.59 15.50
CA ALA A 196 21.91 17.46 16.42
C ALA A 196 22.77 18.62 16.97
N ARG A 197 24.06 18.38 17.23
CA ARG A 197 24.95 19.36 17.87
C ARG A 197 24.32 20.00 19.13
N GLY A 198 23.74 19.17 19.97
CA GLY A 198 23.03 19.59 21.18
C GLY A 198 21.55 19.97 21.00
N ALA A 199 21.05 20.10 19.78
CA ALA A 199 19.66 20.47 19.51
C ALA A 199 18.71 19.25 19.52
N THR A 200 17.40 19.52 19.61
CA THR A 200 16.36 18.53 19.32
C THR A 200 16.20 18.36 17.82
N ILE A 201 16.26 17.11 17.34
CA ILE A 201 16.04 16.80 15.93
C ILE A 201 14.56 16.53 15.69
N VAL A 202 13.94 17.30 14.81
CA VAL A 202 12.63 17.00 14.21
C VAL A 202 12.89 16.43 12.83
N GLY A 203 12.71 15.11 12.69
CA GLY A 203 13.01 14.39 11.45
C GLY A 203 11.76 14.07 10.65
N TYR A 204 11.81 14.29 9.35
CA TYR A 204 10.87 13.77 8.38
C TYR A 204 11.54 12.73 7.49
N VAL A 205 10.93 11.54 7.42
CA VAL A 205 11.38 10.48 6.51
C VAL A 205 10.22 10.09 5.61
N GLY A 206 10.34 10.32 4.32
CA GLY A 206 9.26 9.99 3.38
C GLY A 206 9.32 10.79 2.08
N ARG A 207 8.32 10.55 1.23
CA ARG A 207 8.18 11.25 -0.05
C ARG A 207 7.80 12.72 0.18
N LEU A 208 8.52 13.63 -0.47
CA LEU A 208 8.21 15.06 -0.47
C LEU A 208 7.14 15.31 -1.54
N ALA A 209 5.87 15.36 -1.11
CA ALA A 209 4.72 15.50 -2.00
C ALA A 209 3.59 16.27 -1.30
N PRO A 210 2.68 16.93 -2.06
CA PRO A 210 1.63 17.80 -1.51
C PRO A 210 0.76 17.12 -0.45
N GLU A 211 0.47 15.83 -0.63
CA GLU A 211 -0.33 15.07 0.32
C GLU A 211 0.36 14.84 1.67
N LYS A 212 1.67 15.04 1.75
CA LYS A 212 2.46 14.89 2.99
C LYS A 212 2.55 16.18 3.80
N GLN A 213 2.14 17.31 3.19
CA GLN A 213 2.09 18.63 3.86
C GLN A 213 3.40 18.97 4.61
N VAL A 214 4.53 18.67 3.98
CA VAL A 214 5.86 18.85 4.60
C VAL A 214 6.16 20.30 4.96
N GLU A 215 5.46 21.24 4.34
CA GLU A 215 5.51 22.68 4.63
C GLU A 215 5.11 22.98 6.09
N GLY A 216 4.25 22.15 6.70
CA GLY A 216 3.89 22.28 8.10
C GLY A 216 5.05 22.11 9.07
N LEU A 217 6.18 21.54 8.63
CA LEU A 217 7.40 21.45 9.41
C LEU A 217 8.17 22.78 9.50
N ALA A 218 7.74 23.82 8.78
CA ALA A 218 8.33 25.15 8.93
C ALA A 218 8.12 25.73 10.34
N ALA A 219 6.99 25.44 10.98
CA ALA A 219 6.69 25.93 12.32
C ALA A 219 7.72 25.48 13.39
N PRO A 220 8.08 24.19 13.52
CA PRO A 220 9.14 23.76 14.43
C PRO A 220 10.53 24.30 14.06
N ALA A 221 10.77 24.71 12.80
CA ALA A 221 12.07 25.26 12.39
C ALA A 221 12.44 26.55 13.13
N GLY A 222 11.44 27.35 13.51
CA GLY A 222 11.63 28.60 14.25
C GLY A 222 11.86 28.42 15.76
N LEU A 223 11.75 27.22 16.31
CA LEU A 223 11.90 26.98 17.74
C LEU A 223 13.40 26.95 18.13
N PRO A 224 13.81 27.70 19.17
CA PRO A 224 15.19 27.65 19.66
C PRO A 224 15.62 26.22 20.03
N GLY A 225 16.84 25.87 19.70
CA GLY A 225 17.39 24.55 19.99
C GLY A 225 16.80 23.40 19.17
N THR A 226 16.11 23.69 18.05
CA THR A 226 15.55 22.69 17.14
C THR A 226 16.31 22.64 15.83
N ARG A 227 16.50 21.43 15.29
CA ARG A 227 17.01 21.19 13.93
C ARG A 227 16.03 20.35 13.14
N LEU A 228 15.76 20.74 11.90
CA LEU A 228 14.99 19.94 10.97
C LEU A 228 15.91 19.03 10.17
N GLY A 229 15.47 17.79 9.97
CA GLY A 229 16.10 16.83 9.07
C GLY A 229 15.09 16.26 8.09
N PHE A 230 15.38 16.28 6.80
CA PHE A 230 14.54 15.69 5.76
C PHE A 230 15.30 14.58 5.06
N LEU A 231 14.70 13.38 5.03
CA LEU A 231 15.21 12.24 4.29
C LEU A 231 14.14 11.74 3.32
N GLY A 232 14.39 11.94 2.04
CA GLY A 232 13.49 11.53 0.96
C GLY A 232 13.58 12.45 -0.25
N GLY A 233 12.78 12.13 -1.26
CA GLY A 233 12.63 12.89 -2.49
C GLY A 233 11.18 12.99 -2.91
N GLY A 234 10.89 13.75 -3.96
CA GLY A 234 9.54 13.89 -4.51
C GLY A 234 9.29 15.23 -5.18
N PRO A 235 8.10 15.43 -5.75
CA PRO A 235 7.76 16.60 -6.56
C PRO A 235 7.79 17.93 -5.79
N SER A 236 7.66 17.91 -4.46
CA SER A 236 7.73 19.11 -3.61
C SER A 236 9.16 19.42 -3.11
N ARG A 237 10.19 18.73 -3.64
CA ARG A 237 11.57 19.09 -3.34
C ARG A 237 11.93 20.34 -4.15
N PRO A 238 12.43 21.42 -3.52
CA PRO A 238 13.00 22.54 -4.27
C PRO A 238 14.15 22.06 -5.17
N ALA A 239 14.28 22.67 -6.33
CA ALA A 239 15.36 22.38 -7.29
C ALA A 239 16.74 22.71 -6.72
#